data_a65192f60463aa65d70a14ba3c0e42ad
#
_entry.id   a65192f60463aa65d70a14ba3c0e42ad
#
_cell.length_a   1.000
_cell.length_b   1.000
_cell.length_c   1.000
_cell.angle_alpha   90.00
_cell.angle_beta   90.00
_cell.angle_gamma   90.00
#
_symmetry.space_group_name_H-M   'P 1'
#
loop_
_entity.id
_entity.type
_entity.pdbx_description
1 polymer ?
#
loop_
_entity_poly.entity_id
_entity_poly.type
_entity_poly.pdbx_seq_one_letter_code
_entity_poly.pdbx_strand_id
1 'polypeptide(L)'
;MVNERIKFFRGLYPNGSIITEIVSNIEGVCIVKTSIIVDEKVLAVGHASEKDGSSFINKTSYIENCETSSVGRALGIMGIGIDTSIASFEE
;
A
#
# COMPACT_ATOMS: atom_id res chain seq x y z
N MET A 1 1.23 11.24 0.97
CA MET A 1 0.38 10.57 -0.01
C MET A 1 1.08 9.33 -0.54
N VAL A 2 0.32 8.38 -1.03
CA VAL A 2 0.90 7.11 -1.48
C VAL A 2 1.82 7.31 -2.67
N ASN A 3 1.46 8.20 -3.59
CA ASN A 3 2.32 8.46 -4.76
C ASN A 3 3.70 8.92 -4.34
N GLU A 4 3.78 9.75 -3.32
CA GLU A 4 5.06 10.24 -2.83
C GLU A 4 5.86 9.13 -2.18
N ARG A 5 5.18 8.22 -1.48
CA ARG A 5 5.83 7.06 -0.90
C ARG A 5 6.41 6.15 -1.98
N ILE A 6 5.66 5.96 -3.06
CA ILE A 6 6.13 5.15 -4.18
C ILE A 6 7.37 5.77 -4.80
N LYS A 7 7.35 7.09 -5.02
CA LYS A 7 8.51 7.79 -5.59
C LYS A 7 9.73 7.65 -4.69
N PHE A 8 9.53 7.78 -3.39
CA PHE A 8 10.62 7.65 -2.44
C PHE A 8 11.18 6.23 -2.46
N PHE A 9 10.29 5.24 -2.52
CA PHE A 9 10.71 3.84 -2.63
C PHE A 9 11.53 3.60 -3.90
N ARG A 10 11.07 4.14 -5.03
CA ARG A 10 11.79 3.99 -6.29
C ARG A 10 13.17 4.62 -6.25
N GLY A 11 13.31 5.71 -5.50
CA GLY A 11 14.62 6.35 -5.32
C GLY A 11 15.57 5.51 -4.49
N LEU A 12 15.05 4.88 -3.42
CA LEU A 12 15.86 4.05 -2.55
C LEU A 12 16.18 2.70 -3.17
N TYR A 13 15.23 2.13 -3.90
CA TYR A 13 15.36 0.78 -4.45
C TYR A 13 14.94 0.78 -5.91
N PRO A 14 15.82 1.25 -6.80
CA PRO A 14 15.45 1.37 -8.22
C PRO A 14 15.01 0.05 -8.85
N ASN A 15 15.52 -1.07 -8.34
CA ASN A 15 15.15 -2.39 -8.85
C ASN A 15 14.14 -3.09 -7.97
N GLY A 16 13.56 -2.38 -6.99
CA GLY A 16 12.55 -2.96 -6.13
C GLY A 16 11.24 -3.14 -6.85
N SER A 17 10.42 -4.06 -6.34
CA SER A 17 9.11 -4.37 -6.91
C SER A 17 8.02 -4.13 -5.90
N ILE A 18 6.90 -3.60 -6.37
CA ILE A 18 5.67 -3.46 -5.61
C ILE A 18 4.65 -4.33 -6.32
N ILE A 19 4.25 -5.42 -5.69
CA ILE A 19 3.36 -6.40 -6.30
C ILE A 19 2.04 -6.37 -5.55
N THR A 20 0.95 -6.14 -6.27
CA THR A 20 -0.38 -6.14 -5.69
C THR A 20 -1.14 -7.37 -6.17
N GLU A 21 -2.02 -7.86 -5.32
CA GLU A 21 -2.78 -9.06 -5.59
C GLU A 21 -4.16 -8.90 -4.98
N ILE A 22 -5.21 -9.13 -5.77
CA ILE A 22 -6.56 -9.13 -5.25
C ILE A 22 -6.76 -10.50 -4.60
N VAL A 23 -6.80 -10.50 -3.27
CA VAL A 23 -6.95 -11.73 -2.51
C VAL A 23 -8.39 -12.21 -2.56
N SER A 24 -9.32 -11.27 -2.52
CA SER A 24 -10.74 -11.57 -2.46
C SER A 24 -11.53 -10.36 -2.94
N ASN A 25 -12.63 -10.61 -3.61
CA ASN A 25 -13.57 -9.56 -4.00
C ASN A 25 -14.95 -10.20 -4.05
N ILE A 26 -15.57 -10.33 -2.88
CA ILE A 26 -16.83 -11.05 -2.72
C ILE A 26 -17.86 -10.08 -2.16
N GLU A 27 -19.01 -10.03 -2.83
CA GLU A 27 -20.16 -9.21 -2.40
C GLU A 27 -19.76 -7.75 -2.17
N GLY A 28 -18.95 -7.23 -3.09
CA GLY A 28 -18.57 -5.83 -3.06
C GLY A 28 -17.51 -5.49 -2.02
N VAL A 29 -16.87 -6.48 -1.41
CA VAL A 29 -15.76 -6.25 -0.47
C VAL A 29 -14.49 -6.75 -1.12
N CYS A 30 -13.56 -5.83 -1.34
CA CYS A 30 -12.28 -6.13 -1.97
C CYS A 30 -11.20 -6.17 -0.91
N ILE A 31 -10.32 -7.17 -0.98
CA ILE A 31 -9.14 -7.26 -0.13
C ILE A 31 -7.95 -7.38 -1.07
N VAL A 32 -7.00 -6.47 -0.91
CA VAL A 32 -5.78 -6.46 -1.72
C VAL A 32 -4.58 -6.64 -0.81
N LYS A 33 -3.65 -7.46 -1.24
CA LYS A 33 -2.38 -7.69 -0.57
C LYS A 33 -1.29 -7.07 -1.44
N THR A 34 -0.39 -6.33 -0.80
CA THR A 34 0.77 -5.77 -1.48
C THR A 34 2.04 -6.32 -0.86
N SER A 35 2.95 -6.80 -1.70
CA SER A 35 4.26 -7.28 -1.27
C SER A 35 5.32 -6.34 -1.84
N ILE A 36 6.26 -5.93 -1.00
CA ILE A 36 7.41 -5.13 -1.41
C ILE A 36 8.60 -6.07 -1.47
N ILE A 37 9.20 -6.18 -2.65
CA ILE A 37 10.27 -7.15 -2.88
C ILE A 37 11.51 -6.43 -3.36
N VAL A 38 12.63 -6.66 -2.69
CA VAL A 38 13.93 -6.11 -3.06
C VAL A 38 14.94 -7.23 -2.98
N ASP A 39 15.70 -7.42 -4.05
CA ASP A 39 16.74 -8.47 -4.12
C ASP A 39 16.14 -9.83 -3.77
N GLU A 40 14.96 -10.12 -4.31
CA GLU A 40 14.25 -11.39 -4.15
C GLU A 40 13.79 -11.65 -2.72
N LYS A 41 13.80 -10.63 -1.87
CA LYS A 41 13.32 -10.77 -0.50
C LYS A 41 12.09 -9.90 -0.31
N VAL A 42 11.11 -10.44 0.42
CA VAL A 42 9.92 -9.69 0.78
C VAL A 42 10.27 -8.83 2.00
N LEU A 43 10.29 -7.53 1.81
CA LEU A 43 10.61 -6.61 2.89
C LEU A 43 9.38 -6.23 3.71
N ALA A 44 8.21 -6.24 3.11
CA ALA A 44 6.99 -5.85 3.80
C ALA A 44 5.80 -6.39 3.04
N VAL A 45 4.71 -6.64 3.77
CA VAL A 45 3.43 -7.03 3.20
C VAL A 45 2.37 -6.19 3.89
N GLY A 46 1.48 -5.60 3.10
CA GLY A 46 0.36 -4.83 3.63
C GLY A 46 -0.93 -5.30 3.00
N HIS A 47 -2.01 -5.15 3.74
CA HIS A 47 -3.34 -5.50 3.24
C HIS A 47 -4.26 -4.31 3.42
N ALA A 48 -5.28 -4.22 2.57
CA ALA A 48 -6.33 -3.24 2.72
C ALA A 48 -7.65 -3.88 2.31
N SER A 49 -8.73 -3.32 2.82
CA SER A 49 -10.06 -3.76 2.47
C SER A 49 -10.90 -2.52 2.16
N GLU A 50 -11.68 -2.58 1.09
CA GLU A 50 -12.59 -1.52 0.73
C GLU A 50 -13.92 -2.13 0.32
N LYS A 51 -15.00 -1.42 0.64
CA LYS A 51 -16.34 -1.90 0.32
C LYS A 51 -16.93 -0.99 -0.76
N ASP A 52 -17.51 -1.63 -1.77
CA ASP A 52 -18.20 -0.92 -2.84
C ASP A 52 -19.31 -0.06 -2.24
N GLY A 53 -19.34 1.22 -2.62
CA GLY A 53 -20.38 2.12 -2.17
C GLY A 53 -20.24 2.65 -0.75
N SER A 54 -19.16 2.29 -0.05
CA SER A 54 -18.98 2.74 1.34
C SER A 54 -18.69 4.24 1.43
N SER A 55 -18.26 4.85 0.34
CA SER A 55 -18.02 6.29 0.27
C SER A 55 -18.28 6.73 -1.16
N PHE A 56 -18.27 8.05 -1.40
CA PHE A 56 -18.45 8.56 -2.75
C PHE A 56 -17.36 7.99 -3.68
N ILE A 57 -16.11 7.97 -3.20
CA ILE A 57 -15.00 7.46 -4.00
C ILE A 57 -15.19 5.99 -4.27
N ASN A 58 -15.61 5.22 -3.27
CA ASN A 58 -15.74 3.78 -3.42
C ASN A 58 -16.94 3.36 -4.26
N LYS A 59 -17.83 4.29 -4.60
CA LYS A 59 -18.91 3.96 -5.53
C LYS A 59 -18.40 3.69 -6.92
N THR A 60 -17.27 4.28 -7.30
CA THR A 60 -16.77 4.16 -8.67
C THR A 60 -15.38 3.56 -8.76
N SER A 61 -14.64 3.50 -7.65
CA SER A 61 -13.22 3.13 -7.71
C SER A 61 -12.79 2.36 -6.49
N TYR A 62 -13.67 1.51 -5.94
CA TYR A 62 -13.32 0.85 -4.69
C TYR A 62 -12.15 -0.12 -4.83
N ILE A 63 -11.99 -0.75 -5.99
CA ILE A 63 -10.87 -1.68 -6.21
C ILE A 63 -9.56 -0.91 -6.28
N GLU A 64 -9.52 0.17 -7.05
CA GLU A 64 -8.31 0.98 -7.18
C GLU A 64 -7.94 1.63 -5.85
N ASN A 65 -8.92 2.07 -5.10
CA ASN A 65 -8.67 2.64 -3.78
C ASN A 65 -8.13 1.59 -2.83
N CYS A 66 -8.65 0.38 -2.91
CA CYS A 66 -8.17 -0.73 -2.10
C CYS A 66 -6.70 -1.01 -2.41
N GLU A 67 -6.37 -1.05 -3.70
CA GLU A 67 -5.00 -1.29 -4.13
C GLU A 67 -4.06 -0.20 -3.63
N THR A 68 -4.44 1.06 -3.82
CA THR A 68 -3.63 2.19 -3.38
C THR A 68 -3.42 2.15 -1.86
N SER A 69 -4.47 1.87 -1.11
CA SER A 69 -4.37 1.79 0.35
C SER A 69 -3.45 0.66 0.78
N SER A 70 -3.52 -0.47 0.09
CA SER A 70 -2.68 -1.62 0.37
C SER A 70 -1.21 -1.29 0.13
N VAL A 71 -0.90 -0.60 -0.98
CA VAL A 71 0.46 -0.16 -1.29
C VAL A 71 0.96 0.80 -0.21
N GLY A 72 0.14 1.78 0.15
CA GLY A 72 0.53 2.74 1.17
C GLY A 72 0.84 2.07 2.51
N ARG A 73 0.03 1.07 2.88
CA ARG A 73 0.25 0.36 4.13
C ARG A 73 1.55 -0.45 4.08
N ALA A 74 1.80 -1.15 2.97
CA ALA A 74 3.03 -1.94 2.84
C ALA A 74 4.27 -1.06 2.93
N LEU A 75 4.24 0.09 2.23
CA LEU A 75 5.37 1.02 2.29
C LEU A 75 5.54 1.60 3.69
N GLY A 76 4.44 1.88 4.38
CA GLY A 76 4.49 2.34 5.76
C GLY A 76 5.09 1.30 6.69
N ILE A 77 4.74 0.03 6.49
CA ILE A 77 5.26 -1.05 7.32
C ILE A 77 6.78 -1.16 7.17
N MET A 78 7.32 -0.96 5.97
CA MET A 78 8.76 -1.00 5.81
C MET A 78 9.45 0.31 6.21
N GLY A 79 8.68 1.32 6.64
CA GLY A 79 9.24 2.55 7.18
C GLY A 79 9.19 3.76 6.28
N ILE A 80 8.59 3.63 5.10
CA ILE A 80 8.54 4.74 4.16
C ILE A 80 7.23 5.50 4.35
N GLY A 81 7.34 6.81 4.56
CA GLY A 81 6.18 7.67 4.65
C GLY A 81 5.45 7.62 5.96
N ILE A 82 6.01 6.97 6.97
CA ILE A 82 5.46 7.07 8.31
C ILE A 82 5.78 8.46 8.85
N ASP A 83 5.06 8.85 9.86
CA ASP A 83 5.23 10.18 10.40
C ASP A 83 6.67 10.40 10.84
N THR A 84 7.31 11.35 10.19
CA THR A 84 8.69 11.66 10.49
C THR A 84 8.86 12.20 11.90
N SER A 85 7.81 12.81 12.45
CA SER A 85 7.88 13.28 13.82
C SER A 85 8.02 12.12 14.80
N ILE A 86 7.52 10.96 14.46
CA ILE A 86 7.69 9.77 15.27
C ILE A 86 9.10 9.22 15.08
N ALA A 87 9.49 9.12 13.84
CA ALA A 87 10.79 8.55 13.51
C ALA A 87 11.90 9.40 14.07
N SER A 88 11.70 10.64 14.06
CA SER A 88 12.70 11.53 14.58
C SER A 88 12.66 11.61 16.08
N PHE A 89 11.89 11.20 16.52
CA PHE A 89 11.70 11.23 17.57
C PHE A 89 12.06 10.63 18.50
N GLU A 90 12.10 10.45 18.21
CA GLU A 90 12.18 9.87 18.62
C GLU A 90 12.82 9.62 18.92
N GLU A 91 13.02 9.81 18.82
CA GLU A 91 13.15 9.42 18.74
C GLU A 91 13.52 9.40 19.06
#